data_6aa5c4b3237ba36a0b2d31ef5a3eede8
#
_entry.id   6aa5c4b3237ba36a0b2d31ef5a3eede8
#
_cell.length_a   1.000
_cell.length_b   1.000
_cell.length_c   1.000
_cell.angle_alpha   90.00
_cell.angle_beta   90.00
_cell.angle_gamma   90.00
#
_symmetry.space_group_name_H-M   'P 1'
#
loop_
_entity.id
_entity.type
_entity.pdbx_description
1 polymer ?
#
loop_
_entity_poly.entity_id
_entity_poly.type
_entity_poly.pdbx_seq_one_letter_code
_entity_poly.pdbx_strand_id
1 'polypeptide(L)'
;MTARPRVLVSAYACHPRPEAAHFPGEAILGWSLVDEITRFADVDLITWAFNRPGLEGTFTKSEGRPAAVHYVDLPPRLHRALRDRHYGVRFYYFLWQRQAARFAKGLARSESFDLFHQITFSNDWMPSFIAPALPVPFVWGPIGGGQKVPGELASTLARRDRRRERSRTLLQNVWRATPARRRAARKASAILVCNKETEEVLARWRDKVVAFPVNGIGREAIAADAAPERRGGFRLLYAGRFDPIKGLPLALDALRILRTIAPAVTLELVGEGPERPRLEALAARLGVADGLIWTPWSPRSEIFKKMRQSDVFLFPSLRDGGGAVVVEAMANGLPVVCLDVGGPGFHVREGSGIKVRPGRPDVVAAGLAGALGRFWCDPGLRDRMGREARDRAASYYAWDRLGERLRGIYDDALAGRPPRREERP
;
A
#
# COMPACT_ATOMS: atom_id res chain seq x y z
N MET A 1 14.64 -8.63 -32.53
CA MET A 1 14.48 -8.58 -31.07
C MET A 1 15.11 -7.26 -30.62
N THR A 2 14.32 -6.31 -30.10
CA THR A 2 14.86 -5.09 -29.50
C THR A 2 15.71 -5.49 -28.29
N ALA A 3 16.91 -4.90 -28.15
CA ALA A 3 17.79 -5.14 -27.00
C ALA A 3 17.03 -4.83 -25.70
N ARG A 4 17.26 -5.63 -24.65
CA ARG A 4 16.67 -5.39 -23.32
C ARG A 4 17.19 -4.06 -22.79
N PRO A 5 16.30 -3.16 -22.30
CA PRO A 5 16.77 -1.89 -21.73
C PRO A 5 17.55 -2.14 -20.44
N ARG A 6 18.60 -1.39 -20.22
CA ARG A 6 19.34 -1.40 -18.96
C ARG A 6 18.80 -0.34 -18.02
N VAL A 7 18.29 -0.77 -16.88
CA VAL A 7 17.52 0.07 -15.95
C VAL A 7 18.21 0.16 -14.60
N LEU A 8 18.48 1.39 -14.15
CA LEU A 8 18.88 1.64 -12.78
C LEU A 8 17.65 1.74 -11.89
N VAL A 9 17.53 0.84 -10.93
CA VAL A 9 16.40 0.81 -9.97
C VAL A 9 16.89 1.22 -8.58
N SER A 10 16.18 2.16 -7.93
CA SER A 10 16.38 2.49 -6.53
C SER A 10 15.26 1.93 -5.68
N ALA A 11 15.54 0.90 -4.90
CA ALA A 11 14.64 0.30 -3.93
C ALA A 11 15.30 0.26 -2.54
N TYR A 12 15.12 1.32 -1.75
CA TYR A 12 15.67 1.43 -0.40
C TYR A 12 15.31 0.22 0.48
N ALA A 13 14.03 -0.15 0.53
CA ALA A 13 13.55 -1.38 1.11
C ALA A 13 13.29 -2.40 -0.02
N CYS A 14 14.00 -3.52 0.03
CA CYS A 14 13.90 -4.60 -0.95
C CYS A 14 14.32 -5.90 -0.28
N HIS A 15 13.37 -6.77 0.05
CA HIS A 15 13.66 -8.02 0.75
C HIS A 15 12.62 -9.08 0.41
N PRO A 16 13.02 -10.32 0.04
CA PRO A 16 12.11 -11.39 -0.37
C PRO A 16 11.25 -11.95 0.77
N ARG A 17 11.73 -11.80 2.02
CA ARG A 17 11.01 -12.24 3.22
C ARG A 17 10.63 -11.02 4.05
N PRO A 18 9.36 -10.59 3.99
CA PRO A 18 8.92 -9.39 4.69
C PRO A 18 9.08 -9.47 6.21
N GLU A 19 8.95 -10.65 6.80
CA GLU A 19 9.11 -10.88 8.24
C GLU A 19 10.52 -10.61 8.75
N ALA A 20 11.54 -10.74 7.89
CA ALA A 20 12.93 -10.43 8.21
C ALA A 20 13.32 -8.99 7.86
N ALA A 21 12.42 -8.23 7.21
CA ALA A 21 12.70 -6.89 6.75
C ALA A 21 12.40 -5.83 7.81
N HIS A 22 13.18 -4.75 7.80
CA HIS A 22 12.94 -3.60 8.70
C HIS A 22 11.63 -2.85 8.38
N PHE A 23 11.19 -2.89 7.11
CA PHE A 23 9.95 -2.29 6.60
C PHE A 23 9.16 -3.31 5.77
N PRO A 24 8.40 -4.23 6.38
CA PRO A 24 7.81 -5.38 5.70
C PRO A 24 7.02 -5.02 4.43
N GLY A 25 6.10 -4.08 4.50
CA GLY A 25 5.26 -3.69 3.35
C GLY A 25 6.05 -3.06 2.20
N GLU A 26 7.01 -2.20 2.49
CA GLU A 26 7.87 -1.57 1.48
C GLU A 26 8.90 -2.57 0.92
N ALA A 27 9.36 -3.50 1.75
CA ALA A 27 10.36 -4.49 1.33
C ALA A 27 9.80 -5.48 0.31
N ILE A 28 8.58 -5.97 0.53
CA ILE A 28 7.91 -6.87 -0.43
C ILE A 28 7.55 -6.15 -1.73
N LEU A 29 7.12 -4.89 -1.66
CA LEU A 29 6.92 -4.06 -2.85
C LEU A 29 8.21 -3.94 -3.68
N GLY A 30 9.31 -3.55 -3.01
CA GLY A 30 10.61 -3.39 -3.66
C GLY A 30 11.09 -4.68 -4.31
N TRP A 31 11.03 -5.79 -3.59
CA TRP A 31 11.39 -7.10 -4.09
C TRP A 31 10.54 -7.51 -5.30
N SER A 32 9.20 -7.50 -5.15
CA SER A 32 8.31 -8.01 -6.19
C SER A 32 8.38 -7.19 -7.48
N LEU A 33 8.50 -5.86 -7.39
CA LEU A 33 8.67 -5.03 -8.59
C LEU A 33 10.06 -5.22 -9.24
N VAL A 34 11.12 -5.37 -8.45
CA VAL A 34 12.45 -5.68 -9.00
C VAL A 34 12.43 -7.03 -9.73
N ASP A 35 11.83 -8.06 -9.13
CA ASP A 35 11.68 -9.39 -9.76
C ASP A 35 10.92 -9.28 -11.09
N GLU A 36 9.79 -8.59 -11.13
CA GLU A 36 9.04 -8.39 -12.37
C GLU A 36 9.82 -7.59 -13.43
N ILE A 37 10.57 -6.55 -13.02
CA ILE A 37 11.38 -5.75 -13.97
C ILE A 37 12.50 -6.60 -14.57
N THR A 38 13.13 -7.50 -13.81
CA THR A 38 14.19 -8.37 -14.32
C THR A 38 13.73 -9.32 -15.42
N ARG A 39 12.42 -9.54 -15.59
CA ARG A 39 11.86 -10.37 -16.67
C ARG A 39 11.97 -9.70 -18.04
N PHE A 40 12.03 -8.36 -18.09
CA PHE A 40 12.02 -7.62 -19.36
C PHE A 40 13.14 -6.58 -19.50
N ALA A 41 13.93 -6.33 -18.45
CA ALA A 41 15.03 -5.37 -18.44
C ALA A 41 16.26 -5.92 -17.70
N ASP A 42 17.44 -5.40 -18.02
CA ASP A 42 18.65 -5.66 -17.26
C ASP A 42 18.73 -4.63 -16.12
N VAL A 43 18.67 -5.10 -14.88
CA VAL A 43 18.50 -4.26 -13.70
C VAL A 43 19.80 -4.10 -12.94
N ASP A 44 20.21 -2.85 -12.73
CA ASP A 44 21.17 -2.47 -11.70
C ASP A 44 20.39 -1.93 -10.48
N LEU A 45 20.45 -2.63 -9.34
CA LEU A 45 19.68 -2.31 -8.15
C LEU A 45 20.52 -1.52 -7.13
N ILE A 46 20.09 -0.30 -6.78
CA ILE A 46 20.61 0.43 -5.62
C ILE A 46 19.67 0.20 -4.44
N THR A 47 20.19 -0.36 -3.35
CA THR A 47 19.41 -0.68 -2.15
C THR A 47 20.17 -0.37 -0.87
N TRP A 48 19.45 -0.33 0.26
CA TRP A 48 20.08 -0.15 1.57
C TRP A 48 20.88 -1.40 1.97
N ALA A 49 22.08 -1.21 2.51
CA ALA A 49 22.99 -2.30 2.87
C ALA A 49 22.39 -3.31 3.88
N PHE A 50 21.41 -2.89 4.67
CA PHE A 50 20.65 -3.78 5.56
C PHE A 50 19.95 -4.94 4.84
N ASN A 51 19.59 -4.78 3.56
CA ASN A 51 18.91 -5.81 2.78
C ASN A 51 19.86 -6.91 2.25
N ARG A 52 21.19 -6.72 2.37
CA ARG A 52 22.20 -7.62 1.80
C ARG A 52 22.00 -9.10 2.17
N PRO A 53 21.85 -9.50 3.44
CA PRO A 53 21.75 -10.92 3.80
C PRO A 53 20.57 -11.65 3.14
N GLY A 54 19.45 -10.95 2.99
CA GLY A 54 18.25 -11.51 2.36
C GLY A 54 18.35 -11.63 0.86
N LEU A 55 18.95 -10.63 0.21
CA LEU A 55 19.07 -10.60 -1.24
C LEU A 55 20.13 -11.58 -1.75
N GLU A 56 21.32 -11.63 -1.16
CA GLU A 56 22.37 -12.56 -1.57
C GLU A 56 21.93 -14.02 -1.46
N GLY A 57 21.19 -14.38 -0.38
CA GLY A 57 20.68 -15.75 -0.19
C GLY A 57 19.58 -16.15 -1.18
N THR A 58 18.90 -15.18 -1.81
CA THR A 58 17.76 -15.45 -2.70
C THR A 58 18.16 -15.39 -4.17
N PHE A 59 18.97 -14.42 -4.57
CA PHE A 59 19.44 -14.31 -5.95
C PHE A 59 20.31 -15.49 -6.41
N THR A 60 20.82 -16.30 -5.51
CA THR A 60 21.50 -17.56 -5.86
C THR A 60 20.54 -18.63 -6.39
N LYS A 61 19.23 -18.46 -6.20
CA LYS A 61 18.19 -19.47 -6.46
C LYS A 61 17.16 -19.08 -7.53
N SER A 62 17.14 -17.82 -8.01
CA SER A 62 16.09 -17.33 -8.92
C SER A 62 16.60 -17.09 -10.35
N GLU A 63 15.75 -17.31 -11.34
CA GLU A 63 16.01 -17.02 -12.76
C GLU A 63 16.05 -15.51 -13.04
N GLY A 64 15.36 -14.69 -12.23
CA GLY A 64 15.30 -13.23 -12.35
C GLY A 64 16.32 -12.52 -11.45
N ARG A 65 17.60 -12.49 -11.86
CA ARG A 65 18.63 -11.75 -11.12
C ARG A 65 18.77 -10.33 -11.65
N PRO A 66 18.91 -9.31 -10.77
CA PRO A 66 19.53 -8.06 -11.18
C PRO A 66 20.91 -8.31 -11.78
N ALA A 67 21.28 -7.57 -12.81
CA ALA A 67 22.59 -7.62 -13.42
C ALA A 67 23.68 -7.24 -12.40
N ALA A 68 23.37 -6.24 -11.54
CA ALA A 68 24.19 -5.86 -10.40
C ALA A 68 23.36 -5.40 -9.20
N VAL A 69 23.85 -5.61 -7.97
CA VAL A 69 23.25 -5.09 -6.74
C VAL A 69 24.25 -4.22 -6.00
N HIS A 70 23.91 -2.97 -5.82
CA HIS A 70 24.74 -1.95 -5.17
C HIS A 70 24.18 -1.63 -3.79
N TYR A 71 24.88 -2.03 -2.76
CA TYR A 71 24.53 -1.81 -1.37
C TYR A 71 25.09 -0.48 -0.88
N VAL A 72 24.21 0.50 -0.70
CA VAL A 72 24.58 1.85 -0.26
C VAL A 72 24.17 2.06 1.18
N ASP A 73 25.07 2.63 1.98
CA ASP A 73 24.78 3.01 3.36
C ASP A 73 25.38 4.37 3.71
N LEU A 74 24.98 4.90 4.87
CA LEU A 74 25.61 6.09 5.44
C LEU A 74 26.95 5.73 6.09
N PRO A 75 27.88 6.70 6.23
CA PRO A 75 29.09 6.49 6.98
C PRO A 75 28.82 5.90 8.37
N PRO A 76 29.65 4.96 8.88
CA PRO A 76 29.34 4.17 10.10
C PRO A 76 29.02 5.01 11.33
N ARG A 77 29.65 6.18 11.50
CA ARG A 77 29.38 7.11 12.63
C ARG A 77 27.95 7.67 12.56
N LEU A 78 27.49 8.05 11.36
CA LEU A 78 26.18 8.62 11.13
C LEU A 78 25.08 7.54 11.19
N HIS A 79 25.37 6.37 10.63
CA HIS A 79 24.51 5.20 10.74
C HIS A 79 24.20 4.88 12.22
N ARG A 80 25.23 4.76 13.07
CA ARG A 80 25.11 4.45 14.49
C ARG A 80 24.30 5.51 15.26
N ALA A 81 24.51 6.79 14.96
CA ALA A 81 23.81 7.90 15.63
C ALA A 81 22.32 8.00 15.30
N LEU A 82 21.89 7.49 14.14
CA LEU A 82 20.53 7.66 13.63
C LEU A 82 19.67 6.39 13.68
N ARG A 83 20.30 5.20 13.78
CA ARG A 83 19.63 3.90 13.66
C ARG A 83 18.56 3.70 14.75
N ASP A 84 18.83 4.09 15.99
CA ASP A 84 18.02 3.76 17.16
C ASP A 84 16.93 4.80 17.48
N ARG A 85 16.76 5.82 16.65
CA ARG A 85 15.78 6.89 16.89
C ARG A 85 14.56 6.73 16.02
N HIS A 86 13.40 6.46 16.60
CA HIS A 86 12.09 6.32 15.91
C HIS A 86 11.75 7.48 14.96
N TYR A 87 12.25 8.68 15.20
CA TYR A 87 12.15 9.84 14.30
C TYR A 87 13.22 9.86 13.21
N GLY A 88 14.23 9.00 13.31
CA GLY A 88 15.39 8.98 12.43
C GLY A 88 15.16 8.40 11.05
N VAL A 89 14.17 7.52 10.86
CA VAL A 89 14.00 6.75 9.61
C VAL A 89 13.84 7.66 8.39
N ARG A 90 13.01 8.70 8.45
CA ARG A 90 12.80 9.62 7.33
C ARG A 90 14.02 10.51 7.08
N PHE A 91 14.65 10.95 8.16
CA PHE A 91 15.88 11.73 8.07
C PHE A 91 17.04 10.87 7.60
N TYR A 92 17.14 9.62 8.07
CA TYR A 92 18.09 8.64 7.58
C TYR A 92 17.92 8.42 6.08
N TYR A 93 16.68 8.15 5.62
CA TYR A 93 16.37 7.97 4.21
C TYR A 93 16.69 9.20 3.36
N PHE A 94 16.45 10.40 3.86
CA PHE A 94 16.83 11.65 3.19
C PHE A 94 18.35 11.74 2.96
N LEU A 95 19.14 11.40 3.98
CA LEU A 95 20.61 11.38 3.86
C LEU A 95 21.08 10.23 2.98
N TRP A 96 20.45 9.07 3.11
CA TRP A 96 20.74 7.92 2.27
C TRP A 96 20.51 8.24 0.78
N GLN A 97 19.43 8.88 0.43
CA GLN A 97 19.17 9.30 -0.95
C GLN A 97 20.29 10.20 -1.50
N ARG A 98 20.85 11.09 -0.68
CA ARG A 98 21.97 11.93 -1.11
C ARG A 98 23.23 11.10 -1.38
N GLN A 99 23.49 10.09 -0.56
CA GLN A 99 24.60 9.17 -0.76
C GLN A 99 24.37 8.30 -2.00
N ALA A 100 23.15 7.76 -2.15
CA ALA A 100 22.76 6.99 -3.33
C ALA A 100 22.85 7.83 -4.63
N ALA A 101 22.52 9.12 -4.57
CA ALA A 101 22.67 10.02 -5.73
C ALA A 101 24.14 10.25 -6.12
N ARG A 102 25.04 10.38 -5.13
CA ARG A 102 26.48 10.47 -5.40
C ARG A 102 27.02 9.18 -6.03
N PHE A 103 26.58 8.05 -5.47
CA PHE A 103 26.93 6.72 -5.99
C PHE A 103 26.44 6.54 -7.43
N ALA A 104 25.14 6.80 -7.69
CA ALA A 104 24.55 6.69 -9.02
C ALA A 104 25.23 7.59 -10.05
N LYS A 105 25.62 8.83 -9.66
CA LYS A 105 26.39 9.73 -10.52
C LYS A 105 27.78 9.19 -10.83
N GLY A 106 28.42 8.51 -9.88
CA GLY A 106 29.71 7.82 -10.10
C GLY A 106 29.54 6.67 -11.08
N LEU A 107 28.54 5.82 -10.84
CA LEU A 107 28.23 4.66 -11.67
C LEU A 107 27.91 5.04 -13.12
N ALA A 108 27.13 6.11 -13.33
CA ALA A 108 26.78 6.61 -14.67
C ALA A 108 27.94 7.23 -15.48
N ARG A 109 29.17 7.28 -14.93
CA ARG A 109 30.38 7.66 -15.68
C ARG A 109 31.03 6.46 -16.36
N SER A 110 30.89 5.27 -15.79
CA SER A 110 31.42 4.01 -16.31
C SER A 110 30.40 3.15 -17.00
N GLU A 111 29.11 3.33 -16.65
CA GLU A 111 28.02 2.50 -17.12
C GLU A 111 26.91 3.40 -17.74
N SER A 112 26.33 2.92 -18.83
CA SER A 112 25.18 3.59 -19.46
C SER A 112 23.89 2.92 -19.02
N PHE A 113 22.88 3.76 -18.71
CA PHE A 113 21.53 3.32 -18.40
C PHE A 113 20.55 3.95 -19.38
N ASP A 114 19.49 3.22 -19.71
CA ASP A 114 18.41 3.72 -20.58
C ASP A 114 17.32 4.42 -19.77
N LEU A 115 17.10 3.98 -18.50
CA LEU A 115 16.04 4.49 -17.65
C LEU A 115 16.44 4.40 -16.16
N PHE A 116 15.91 5.32 -15.35
CA PHE A 116 15.97 5.26 -13.90
C PHE A 116 14.57 5.11 -13.29
N HIS A 117 14.40 4.18 -12.34
CA HIS A 117 13.15 3.99 -11.60
C HIS A 117 13.38 4.01 -10.08
N GLN A 118 12.63 4.87 -9.36
CA GLN A 118 12.63 4.91 -7.90
C GLN A 118 11.34 4.28 -7.37
N ILE A 119 11.44 3.13 -6.69
CA ILE A 119 10.29 2.31 -6.28
C ILE A 119 9.86 2.60 -4.83
N THR A 120 10.68 2.22 -3.84
CA THR A 120 10.28 2.23 -2.43
C THR A 120 10.61 3.51 -1.70
N PHE A 121 9.92 3.74 -0.57
CA PHE A 121 9.95 4.99 0.19
C PHE A 121 9.61 6.21 -0.65
N SER A 122 8.95 5.99 -1.77
CA SER A 122 8.53 7.05 -2.68
C SER A 122 7.26 7.72 -2.17
N ASN A 123 7.36 9.00 -1.91
CA ASN A 123 6.27 9.83 -1.42
C ASN A 123 6.19 11.12 -2.26
N ASP A 124 4.98 11.66 -2.41
CA ASP A 124 4.74 12.91 -3.15
C ASP A 124 5.45 14.13 -2.55
N TRP A 125 5.80 14.08 -1.27
CA TRP A 125 6.46 15.15 -0.53
C TRP A 125 7.96 14.94 -0.35
N MET A 126 8.50 13.71 -0.55
CA MET A 126 9.94 13.44 -0.49
C MET A 126 10.48 13.24 -1.90
N PRO A 127 11.31 14.18 -2.42
CA PRO A 127 11.79 14.12 -3.79
C PRO A 127 12.83 13.02 -4.00
N SER A 128 13.01 12.62 -5.25
CA SER A 128 14.20 11.87 -5.66
C SER A 128 15.41 12.80 -5.75
N PHE A 129 16.54 12.39 -5.14
CA PHE A 129 17.82 13.06 -5.34
C PHE A 129 18.66 12.37 -6.43
N ILE A 130 18.34 11.13 -6.79
CA ILE A 130 19.04 10.38 -7.85
C ILE A 130 18.58 10.88 -9.22
N ALA A 131 17.28 11.07 -9.43
CA ALA A 131 16.73 11.43 -10.73
C ALA A 131 17.37 12.67 -11.37
N PRO A 132 17.60 13.80 -10.65
CA PRO A 132 18.28 14.95 -11.24
C PRO A 132 19.77 14.73 -11.55
N ALA A 133 20.39 13.70 -10.99
CA ALA A 133 21.81 13.39 -11.19
C ALA A 133 22.06 12.55 -12.45
N LEU A 134 21.03 12.04 -13.10
CA LEU A 134 21.09 11.16 -14.26
C LEU A 134 20.45 11.79 -15.49
N PRO A 135 21.06 11.68 -16.70
CA PRO A 135 20.51 12.27 -17.95
C PRO A 135 19.47 11.39 -18.64
N VAL A 136 18.89 10.39 -17.95
CA VAL A 136 17.96 9.39 -18.52
C VAL A 136 16.50 9.67 -18.15
N PRO A 137 15.51 9.09 -18.86
CA PRO A 137 14.12 9.06 -18.46
C PRO A 137 13.94 8.57 -17.02
N PHE A 138 12.96 9.11 -16.30
CA PHE A 138 12.71 8.81 -14.90
C PHE A 138 11.27 8.36 -14.65
N VAL A 139 11.10 7.17 -14.08
CA VAL A 139 9.84 6.67 -13.54
C VAL A 139 9.85 6.83 -12.02
N TRP A 140 8.84 7.55 -11.49
CA TRP A 140 8.75 7.85 -10.08
C TRP A 140 7.56 7.11 -9.43
N GLY A 141 7.83 6.18 -8.56
CA GLY A 141 6.78 5.48 -7.81
C GLY A 141 6.80 3.97 -7.89
N PRO A 142 5.75 3.34 -7.38
CA PRO A 142 4.46 3.95 -6.99
C PRO A 142 4.59 4.83 -5.73
N ILE A 143 3.98 6.02 -5.75
CA ILE A 143 4.04 6.98 -4.66
C ILE A 143 2.68 7.18 -4.00
N GLY A 144 2.72 7.38 -2.69
CA GLY A 144 1.62 7.82 -1.86
C GLY A 144 1.93 9.15 -1.18
N GLY A 145 1.17 9.49 -0.14
CA GLY A 145 1.44 10.66 0.72
C GLY A 145 0.37 11.72 0.70
N GLY A 146 -0.47 11.77 -0.35
CA GLY A 146 -1.56 12.73 -0.47
C GLY A 146 -2.68 12.51 0.54
N GLN A 147 -2.88 11.28 0.97
CA GLN A 147 -4.00 10.89 1.84
C GLN A 147 -3.91 11.54 3.23
N LYS A 148 -5.07 12.01 3.71
CA LYS A 148 -5.25 12.65 5.01
C LYS A 148 -6.43 12.02 5.73
N VAL A 149 -6.47 12.13 7.04
CA VAL A 149 -7.69 11.83 7.80
C VAL A 149 -8.75 12.87 7.41
N PRO A 150 -9.94 12.49 6.96
CA PRO A 150 -11.02 13.42 6.66
C PRO A 150 -11.36 14.30 7.86
N GLY A 151 -11.58 15.60 7.64
CA GLY A 151 -11.71 16.58 8.71
C GLY A 151 -12.79 16.25 9.74
N GLU A 152 -13.97 15.82 9.27
CA GLU A 152 -15.11 15.43 10.11
C GLU A 152 -14.80 14.19 10.96
N LEU A 153 -14.05 13.21 10.39
CA LEU A 153 -13.63 12.00 11.10
C LEU A 153 -12.46 12.22 12.07
N ALA A 154 -11.80 13.36 12.03
CA ALA A 154 -10.76 13.69 13.00
C ALA A 154 -11.28 13.74 14.45
N SER A 155 -12.59 13.93 14.66
CA SER A 155 -13.24 13.89 15.98
C SER A 155 -13.17 12.49 16.63
N THR A 156 -13.06 11.42 15.87
CA THR A 156 -12.92 10.03 16.37
C THR A 156 -11.55 9.76 16.96
N LEU A 157 -10.54 10.57 16.62
CA LEU A 157 -9.19 10.47 17.13
C LEU A 157 -9.05 11.14 18.50
N ALA A 158 -8.20 10.57 19.36
CA ALA A 158 -7.80 11.25 20.59
C ALA A 158 -7.10 12.59 20.29
N ARG A 159 -7.14 13.54 21.24
CA ARG A 159 -6.53 14.89 21.08
C ARG A 159 -5.06 14.81 20.64
N ARG A 160 -4.29 13.88 21.24
CA ARG A 160 -2.88 13.64 20.90
C ARG A 160 -2.71 13.25 19.43
N ASP A 161 -3.52 12.31 18.96
CA ASP A 161 -3.40 11.78 17.60
C ASP A 161 -3.86 12.80 16.55
N ARG A 162 -4.89 13.60 16.85
CA ARG A 162 -5.27 14.76 16.02
C ARG A 162 -4.12 15.76 15.85
N ARG A 163 -3.44 16.09 16.95
CA ARG A 163 -2.27 16.99 16.89
C ARG A 163 -1.16 16.39 16.04
N ARG A 164 -0.87 15.10 16.21
CA ARG A 164 0.12 14.37 15.42
C ARG A 164 -0.22 14.38 13.91
N GLU A 165 -1.49 14.15 13.55
CA GLU A 165 -1.92 14.19 12.14
C GLU A 165 -1.84 15.61 11.55
N ARG A 166 -2.19 16.62 12.31
CA ARG A 166 -2.01 18.04 11.89
C ARG A 166 -0.55 18.39 11.65
N SER A 167 0.33 18.05 12.60
CA SER A 167 1.78 18.28 12.49
C SER A 167 2.37 17.54 11.28
N ARG A 168 1.95 16.29 11.06
CA ARG A 168 2.34 15.49 9.88
C ARG A 168 1.94 16.21 8.59
N THR A 169 0.69 16.65 8.50
CA THR A 169 0.18 17.32 7.31
C THR A 169 0.90 18.64 7.04
N LEU A 170 1.17 19.43 8.08
CA LEU A 170 1.93 20.67 7.96
C LEU A 170 3.33 20.40 7.42
N LEU A 171 4.06 19.44 8.01
CA LEU A 171 5.40 19.07 7.59
C LEU A 171 5.41 18.62 6.12
N GLN A 172 4.43 17.79 5.71
CA GLN A 172 4.30 17.36 4.32
C GLN A 172 4.07 18.55 3.37
N ASN A 173 3.24 19.53 3.76
CA ASN A 173 3.00 20.72 2.94
C ASN A 173 4.27 21.57 2.78
N VAL A 174 5.08 21.72 3.84
CA VAL A 174 6.38 22.39 3.77
C VAL A 174 7.29 21.68 2.76
N TRP A 175 7.40 20.36 2.84
CA TRP A 175 8.22 19.60 1.89
C TRP A 175 7.69 19.67 0.46
N ARG A 176 6.38 19.66 0.24
CA ARG A 176 5.73 19.82 -1.07
C ARG A 176 6.07 21.17 -1.72
N ALA A 177 6.28 22.21 -0.94
CA ALA A 177 6.66 23.53 -1.44
C ALA A 177 8.11 23.58 -1.95
N THR A 178 8.96 22.58 -1.65
CA THR A 178 10.39 22.61 -1.97
C THR A 178 10.66 22.58 -3.49
N PRO A 179 11.71 23.31 -3.96
CA PRO A 179 12.15 23.24 -5.36
C PRO A 179 12.58 21.81 -5.77
N ALA A 180 13.12 21.03 -4.84
CA ALA A 180 13.58 19.66 -5.12
C ALA A 180 12.43 18.75 -5.59
N ARG A 181 11.26 18.84 -4.94
CA ARG A 181 10.05 18.12 -5.39
C ARG A 181 9.62 18.51 -6.79
N ARG A 182 9.59 19.82 -7.07
CA ARG A 182 9.20 20.34 -8.40
C ARG A 182 10.19 19.88 -9.49
N ARG A 183 11.47 19.79 -9.17
CA ARG A 183 12.50 19.27 -10.10
C ARG A 183 12.28 17.77 -10.38
N ALA A 184 12.05 16.96 -9.35
CA ALA A 184 11.76 15.55 -9.52
C ALA A 184 10.51 15.32 -10.39
N ALA A 185 9.39 16.00 -10.10
CA ALA A 185 8.16 15.87 -10.87
C ALA A 185 8.31 16.36 -12.34
N ARG A 186 9.08 17.45 -12.57
CA ARG A 186 9.38 17.90 -13.95
C ARG A 186 10.23 16.89 -14.71
N LYS A 187 11.22 16.29 -14.05
CA LYS A 187 12.13 15.30 -14.63
C LYS A 187 11.42 13.99 -14.95
N ALA A 188 10.41 13.62 -14.18
CA ALA A 188 9.69 12.36 -14.38
C ALA A 188 9.06 12.28 -15.77
N SER A 189 9.25 11.16 -16.45
CA SER A 189 8.53 10.74 -17.65
C SER A 189 7.18 10.14 -17.27
N ALA A 190 7.12 9.37 -16.17
CA ALA A 190 5.90 8.85 -15.57
C ALA A 190 5.94 8.96 -14.04
N ILE A 191 4.78 9.24 -13.42
CA ILE A 191 4.60 9.31 -11.97
C ILE A 191 3.50 8.32 -11.60
N LEU A 192 3.88 7.21 -10.97
CA LEU A 192 2.94 6.17 -10.56
C LEU A 192 2.31 6.54 -9.22
N VAL A 193 0.98 6.59 -9.11
CA VAL A 193 0.27 6.99 -7.89
C VAL A 193 -0.67 5.90 -7.39
N CYS A 194 -0.71 5.69 -6.08
CA CYS A 194 -1.45 4.60 -5.47
C CYS A 194 -2.79 5.01 -4.80
N ASN A 195 -3.20 6.26 -4.92
CA ASN A 195 -4.49 6.73 -4.42
C ASN A 195 -4.87 8.09 -5.03
N LYS A 196 -6.18 8.42 -4.97
CA LYS A 196 -6.77 9.63 -5.56
C LYS A 196 -6.19 10.90 -4.96
N GLU A 197 -6.00 10.94 -3.65
CA GLU A 197 -5.52 12.12 -2.94
C GLU A 197 -4.07 12.48 -3.34
N THR A 198 -3.26 11.48 -3.70
CA THR A 198 -1.92 11.72 -4.24
C THR A 198 -1.98 12.22 -5.67
N GLU A 199 -2.91 11.70 -6.49
CA GLU A 199 -3.17 12.22 -7.84
C GLU A 199 -3.60 13.70 -7.80
N GLU A 200 -4.52 14.07 -6.90
CA GLU A 200 -4.98 15.44 -6.72
C GLU A 200 -3.84 16.40 -6.34
N VAL A 201 -2.95 15.97 -5.44
CA VAL A 201 -1.75 16.74 -5.06
C VAL A 201 -0.80 16.92 -6.24
N LEU A 202 -0.85 16.05 -7.23
CA LEU A 202 -0.02 16.05 -8.44
C LEU A 202 -0.76 16.54 -9.68
N ALA A 203 -1.95 17.13 -9.53
CA ALA A 203 -2.81 17.57 -10.64
C ALA A 203 -2.12 18.46 -11.69
N ARG A 204 -1.08 19.23 -11.27
CA ARG A 204 -0.26 20.04 -12.19
C ARG A 204 0.52 19.20 -13.22
N TRP A 205 0.81 17.95 -12.92
CA TRP A 205 1.55 16.98 -13.75
C TRP A 205 0.68 15.81 -14.19
N ARG A 206 -0.65 16.05 -14.30
CA ARG A 206 -1.63 15.00 -14.62
C ARG A 206 -1.31 14.23 -15.89
N ASP A 207 -0.67 14.86 -16.86
CA ASP A 207 -0.21 14.28 -18.12
C ASP A 207 0.81 13.14 -17.94
N LYS A 208 1.53 13.15 -16.81
CA LYS A 208 2.54 12.14 -16.44
C LYS A 208 2.05 11.16 -15.36
N VAL A 209 0.89 11.41 -14.77
CA VAL A 209 0.37 10.61 -13.66
C VAL A 209 -0.35 9.37 -14.17
N VAL A 210 0.06 8.22 -13.65
CA VAL A 210 -0.54 6.91 -13.91
C VAL A 210 -0.97 6.28 -12.59
N ALA A 211 -2.21 5.78 -12.55
CA ALA A 211 -2.71 5.01 -11.41
C ALA A 211 -1.99 3.65 -11.35
N PHE A 212 -1.26 3.39 -10.27
CA PHE A 212 -0.51 2.16 -10.11
C PHE A 212 -0.47 1.75 -8.62
N PRO A 213 -0.87 0.50 -8.26
CA PRO A 213 -0.94 0.09 -6.87
C PRO A 213 0.45 -0.12 -6.27
N VAL A 214 0.56 0.12 -4.97
CA VAL A 214 1.76 -0.24 -4.18
C VAL A 214 1.73 -1.70 -3.68
N ASN A 215 0.64 -2.41 -3.92
CA ASN A 215 0.45 -3.77 -3.46
C ASN A 215 0.04 -4.63 -4.63
N GLY A 216 0.75 -5.73 -4.80
CA GLY A 216 0.36 -6.83 -5.67
C GLY A 216 0.11 -8.09 -4.86
N ILE A 217 -0.35 -9.12 -5.52
CA ILE A 217 -0.62 -10.44 -4.94
C ILE A 217 0.06 -11.51 -5.80
N GLY A 218 0.68 -12.50 -5.17
CA GLY A 218 1.18 -13.67 -5.88
C GLY A 218 0.01 -14.54 -6.36
N ARG A 219 0.14 -15.16 -7.51
CA ARG A 219 -0.91 -16.04 -8.06
C ARG A 219 -1.27 -17.18 -7.12
N GLU A 220 -0.30 -17.68 -6.35
CA GLU A 220 -0.48 -18.72 -5.34
C GLU A 220 -1.37 -18.28 -4.15
N ALA A 221 -1.48 -16.97 -3.92
CA ALA A 221 -2.28 -16.39 -2.85
C ALA A 221 -3.71 -16.02 -3.32
N ILE A 222 -3.96 -16.08 -4.63
CA ILE A 222 -5.30 -15.92 -5.17
C ILE A 222 -6.01 -17.26 -5.00
N ALA A 223 -7.07 -17.29 -4.21
CA ALA A 223 -7.80 -18.51 -3.98
C ALA A 223 -8.25 -19.10 -5.32
N ALA A 224 -7.86 -20.35 -5.60
CA ALA A 224 -8.46 -21.14 -6.66
C ALA A 224 -9.98 -21.19 -6.42
N ASP A 225 -10.77 -21.67 -7.40
CA ASP A 225 -12.25 -21.68 -7.40
C ASP A 225 -12.95 -22.32 -6.18
N ALA A 226 -12.28 -22.40 -5.05
CA ALA A 226 -12.85 -22.87 -3.80
C ALA A 226 -14.00 -21.93 -3.39
N ALA A 227 -15.19 -22.50 -3.28
CA ALA A 227 -16.33 -21.82 -2.64
C ALA A 227 -15.91 -21.33 -1.24
N PRO A 228 -16.41 -20.15 -0.79
CA PRO A 228 -16.14 -19.68 0.55
C PRO A 228 -16.48 -20.75 1.58
N GLU A 229 -15.53 -21.08 2.47
CA GLU A 229 -15.73 -22.05 3.57
C GLU A 229 -16.58 -21.43 4.70
N ARG A 230 -17.70 -20.80 4.35
CA ARG A 230 -18.52 -20.09 5.33
C ARG A 230 -19.12 -21.05 6.34
N ARG A 231 -18.87 -20.78 7.61
CA ARG A 231 -19.50 -21.47 8.73
C ARG A 231 -20.70 -20.65 9.18
N GLY A 232 -21.79 -21.26 9.59
CA GLY A 232 -23.06 -20.61 9.93
C GLY A 232 -22.94 -19.31 10.74
N GLY A 233 -23.90 -18.40 10.54
CA GLY A 233 -23.90 -17.04 11.05
C GLY A 233 -23.38 -16.03 10.02
N PHE A 234 -23.34 -14.74 10.40
CA PHE A 234 -22.79 -13.66 9.57
C PHE A 234 -21.51 -13.13 10.22
N ARG A 235 -20.39 -13.35 9.57
CA ARG A 235 -19.05 -13.09 10.13
C ARG A 235 -18.35 -11.97 9.38
N LEU A 236 -18.07 -10.92 10.12
CA LEU A 236 -17.26 -9.81 9.65
C LEU A 236 -15.80 -10.04 10.07
N LEU A 237 -14.86 -9.67 9.21
CA LEU A 237 -13.43 -9.73 9.49
C LEU A 237 -12.77 -8.37 9.32
N TYR A 238 -11.96 -8.00 10.28
CA TYR A 238 -10.94 -6.97 10.16
C TYR A 238 -9.57 -7.59 10.40
N ALA A 239 -8.57 -7.22 9.62
CA ALA A 239 -7.19 -7.61 9.86
C ALA A 239 -6.26 -6.41 9.71
N GLY A 240 -5.43 -6.15 10.73
CA GLY A 240 -4.48 -5.04 10.73
C GLY A 240 -4.17 -4.50 12.12
N ARG A 241 -3.25 -3.55 12.17
CA ARG A 241 -2.87 -2.90 13.44
C ARG A 241 -4.04 -2.11 14.03
N PHE A 242 -4.15 -2.11 15.35
CA PHE A 242 -5.14 -1.30 16.07
C PHE A 242 -4.57 0.10 16.36
N ASP A 243 -4.29 0.83 15.28
CA ASP A 243 -3.84 2.21 15.34
C ASP A 243 -5.04 3.18 15.26
N PRO A 244 -4.96 4.39 15.85
CA PRO A 244 -6.06 5.35 15.85
C PRO A 244 -6.63 5.67 14.45
N ILE A 245 -5.77 5.68 13.43
CA ILE A 245 -6.14 5.99 12.04
C ILE A 245 -6.88 4.83 11.33
N LYS A 246 -7.02 3.66 11.96
CA LYS A 246 -7.69 2.50 11.34
C LYS A 246 -9.22 2.53 11.51
N GLY A 247 -9.75 3.51 12.25
CA GLY A 247 -11.18 3.78 12.30
C GLY A 247 -12.02 2.70 13.00
N LEU A 248 -11.40 1.85 13.82
CA LEU A 248 -12.10 0.76 14.53
C LEU A 248 -13.27 1.23 15.41
N PRO A 249 -13.26 2.44 16.03
CA PRO A 249 -14.45 2.96 16.69
C PRO A 249 -15.67 3.02 15.77
N LEU A 250 -15.52 3.38 14.48
CA LEU A 250 -16.62 3.38 13.51
C LEU A 250 -17.13 1.97 13.20
N ALA A 251 -16.23 0.97 13.20
CA ALA A 251 -16.62 -0.44 13.04
C ALA A 251 -17.49 -0.91 14.20
N LEU A 252 -17.15 -0.53 15.45
CA LEU A 252 -17.92 -0.90 16.63
C LEU A 252 -19.30 -0.21 16.63
N ASP A 253 -19.39 1.07 16.27
CA ASP A 253 -20.67 1.76 16.10
C ASP A 253 -21.51 1.14 14.99
N ALA A 254 -20.90 0.78 13.86
CA ALA A 254 -21.57 0.08 12.77
C ALA A 254 -22.07 -1.31 13.20
N LEU A 255 -21.28 -2.06 13.97
CA LEU A 255 -21.67 -3.35 14.53
C LEU A 255 -22.89 -3.20 15.46
N ARG A 256 -22.90 -2.18 16.33
CA ARG A 256 -24.04 -1.87 17.21
C ARG A 256 -25.32 -1.64 16.40
N ILE A 257 -25.24 -0.84 15.34
CA ILE A 257 -26.39 -0.57 14.47
C ILE A 257 -26.81 -1.85 13.73
N LEU A 258 -25.88 -2.61 13.17
CA LEU A 258 -26.19 -3.83 12.42
C LEU A 258 -26.85 -4.90 13.31
N ARG A 259 -26.47 -5.02 14.58
CA ARG A 259 -27.05 -5.99 15.52
C ARG A 259 -28.52 -5.75 15.84
N THR A 260 -29.09 -4.59 15.49
CA THR A 260 -30.54 -4.36 15.62
C THR A 260 -31.34 -5.20 14.62
N ILE A 261 -30.74 -5.60 13.49
CA ILE A 261 -31.39 -6.42 12.45
C ILE A 261 -30.73 -7.81 12.31
N ALA A 262 -29.47 -7.96 12.74
CA ALA A 262 -28.70 -9.19 12.70
C ALA A 262 -28.05 -9.47 14.09
N PRO A 263 -28.83 -9.88 15.10
CA PRO A 263 -28.32 -10.00 16.48
C PRO A 263 -27.13 -10.94 16.66
N ALA A 264 -27.06 -12.00 15.84
CA ALA A 264 -26.00 -13.01 15.88
C ALA A 264 -24.76 -12.67 15.06
N VAL A 265 -24.65 -11.45 14.48
CA VAL A 265 -23.46 -11.04 13.74
C VAL A 265 -22.24 -10.94 14.66
N THR A 266 -21.12 -11.44 14.17
CA THR A 266 -19.83 -11.32 14.87
C THR A 266 -18.84 -10.54 14.02
N LEU A 267 -17.94 -9.81 14.70
CA LEU A 267 -16.80 -9.13 14.09
C LEU A 267 -15.51 -9.68 14.70
N GLU A 268 -14.74 -10.38 13.89
CA GLU A 268 -13.39 -10.81 14.27
C GLU A 268 -12.37 -9.72 13.96
N LEU A 269 -11.61 -9.32 14.97
CA LEU A 269 -10.55 -8.31 14.93
C LEU A 269 -9.21 -9.00 15.05
N VAL A 270 -8.51 -9.20 13.91
CA VAL A 270 -7.19 -9.85 13.86
C VAL A 270 -6.10 -8.79 13.91
N GLY A 271 -5.28 -8.81 14.93
CA GLY A 271 -4.15 -7.90 15.09
C GLY A 271 -3.96 -7.36 16.49
N GLU A 272 -3.07 -6.38 16.58
CA GLU A 272 -2.68 -5.74 17.84
C GLU A 272 -2.42 -4.25 17.63
N GLY A 273 -2.41 -3.50 18.73
CA GLY A 273 -2.05 -2.08 18.68
C GLY A 273 -2.52 -1.29 19.90
N PRO A 274 -2.09 -0.03 20.00
CA PRO A 274 -2.29 0.79 21.19
C PRO A 274 -3.76 1.15 21.47
N GLU A 275 -4.65 1.03 20.49
CA GLU A 275 -6.07 1.33 20.67
C GLU A 275 -6.87 0.18 21.32
N ARG A 276 -6.30 -1.02 21.48
CA ARG A 276 -7.03 -2.18 21.99
C ARG A 276 -7.76 -1.92 23.31
N PRO A 277 -7.13 -1.39 24.38
CA PRO A 277 -7.85 -1.15 25.64
C PRO A 277 -9.01 -0.16 25.51
N ARG A 278 -8.83 0.87 24.64
CA ARG A 278 -9.88 1.84 24.35
C ARG A 278 -11.05 1.22 23.59
N LEU A 279 -10.75 0.31 22.65
CA LEU A 279 -11.76 -0.39 21.85
C LEU A 279 -12.56 -1.38 22.70
N GLU A 280 -11.93 -2.10 23.62
CA GLU A 280 -12.60 -2.98 24.58
C GLU A 280 -13.56 -2.20 25.50
N ALA A 281 -13.10 -1.07 26.04
CA ALA A 281 -13.96 -0.19 26.83
C ALA A 281 -15.11 0.42 26.03
N LEU A 282 -14.88 0.74 24.75
CA LEU A 282 -15.91 1.24 23.84
C LEU A 282 -16.93 0.14 23.54
N ALA A 283 -16.51 -1.08 23.25
CA ALA A 283 -17.35 -2.23 22.99
C ALA A 283 -18.30 -2.55 24.15
N ALA A 284 -17.76 -2.55 25.38
CA ALA A 284 -18.57 -2.74 26.58
C ALA A 284 -19.63 -1.64 26.74
N ARG A 285 -19.26 -0.36 26.53
CA ARG A 285 -20.18 0.77 26.60
C ARG A 285 -21.26 0.73 25.52
N LEU A 286 -20.96 0.23 24.34
CA LEU A 286 -21.88 0.09 23.22
C LEU A 286 -22.74 -1.19 23.33
N GLY A 287 -22.46 -2.10 24.26
CA GLY A 287 -23.16 -3.36 24.42
C GLY A 287 -22.92 -4.35 23.27
N VAL A 288 -21.72 -4.34 22.68
CA VAL A 288 -21.36 -5.22 21.54
C VAL A 288 -20.19 -6.16 21.82
N ALA A 289 -19.72 -6.21 23.06
CA ALA A 289 -18.54 -6.97 23.44
C ALA A 289 -18.69 -8.48 23.16
N ASP A 290 -19.89 -9.04 23.31
CA ASP A 290 -20.24 -10.43 23.02
C ASP A 290 -20.24 -10.79 21.53
N GLY A 291 -20.35 -9.78 20.66
CA GLY A 291 -20.23 -9.91 19.19
C GLY A 291 -18.80 -9.77 18.66
N LEU A 292 -17.80 -9.54 19.52
CA LEU A 292 -16.41 -9.35 19.13
C LEU A 292 -15.55 -10.57 19.43
N ILE A 293 -14.73 -10.93 18.43
CA ILE A 293 -13.69 -11.95 18.58
C ILE A 293 -12.34 -11.27 18.41
N TRP A 294 -11.54 -11.28 19.47
CA TRP A 294 -10.19 -10.70 19.45
C TRP A 294 -9.17 -11.77 19.16
N THR A 295 -8.50 -11.66 18.02
CA THR A 295 -7.45 -12.59 17.60
C THR A 295 -6.11 -11.86 17.57
N PRO A 296 -5.07 -12.38 18.22
CA PRO A 296 -3.72 -11.80 18.16
C PRO A 296 -3.19 -11.76 16.72
N TRP A 297 -2.04 -11.11 16.55
CA TRP A 297 -1.32 -11.16 15.29
C TRP A 297 -1.14 -12.61 14.80
N SER A 298 -1.48 -12.85 13.55
CA SER A 298 -1.46 -14.17 12.92
C SER A 298 -0.62 -14.17 11.64
N PRO A 299 0.02 -15.28 11.29
CA PRO A 299 0.69 -15.43 10.00
C PRO A 299 -0.28 -15.19 8.82
N ARG A 300 0.26 -14.73 7.69
CA ARG A 300 -0.53 -14.39 6.50
C ARG A 300 -1.41 -15.53 6.00
N SER A 301 -0.91 -16.76 6.06
CA SER A 301 -1.68 -17.97 5.70
C SER A 301 -2.94 -18.17 6.56
N GLU A 302 -2.84 -17.91 7.87
CA GLU A 302 -3.98 -17.98 8.78
C GLU A 302 -4.97 -16.84 8.53
N ILE A 303 -4.48 -15.64 8.20
CA ILE A 303 -5.34 -14.51 7.82
C ILE A 303 -6.13 -14.86 6.55
N PHE A 304 -5.50 -15.47 5.55
CA PHE A 304 -6.17 -15.91 4.32
C PHE A 304 -7.24 -16.96 4.60
N LYS A 305 -6.95 -17.93 5.49
CA LYS A 305 -7.96 -18.91 5.94
C LYS A 305 -9.16 -18.23 6.59
N LYS A 306 -8.92 -17.25 7.48
CA LYS A 306 -10.01 -16.47 8.10
C LYS A 306 -10.79 -15.64 7.06
N MET A 307 -10.12 -15.08 6.05
CA MET A 307 -10.78 -14.39 4.94
C MET A 307 -11.77 -15.31 4.21
N ARG A 308 -11.36 -16.54 3.88
CA ARG A 308 -12.25 -17.53 3.23
C ARG A 308 -13.40 -18.01 4.12
N GLN A 309 -13.26 -17.93 5.43
CA GLN A 309 -14.28 -18.32 6.41
C GLN A 309 -15.22 -17.18 6.83
N SER A 310 -14.98 -15.98 6.34
CA SER A 310 -15.76 -14.78 6.66
C SER A 310 -16.71 -14.40 5.51
N ASP A 311 -17.66 -13.54 5.81
CA ASP A 311 -18.67 -13.08 4.87
C ASP A 311 -18.35 -11.74 4.24
N VAL A 312 -17.75 -10.82 5.01
CA VAL A 312 -17.39 -9.46 4.56
C VAL A 312 -16.10 -9.01 5.27
N PHE A 313 -15.22 -8.39 4.53
CA PHE A 313 -14.05 -7.70 5.07
C PHE A 313 -14.42 -6.25 5.39
N LEU A 314 -14.37 -5.87 6.64
CA LEU A 314 -14.67 -4.51 7.10
C LEU A 314 -13.39 -3.74 7.37
N PHE A 315 -13.11 -2.70 6.58
CA PHE A 315 -11.88 -1.92 6.69
C PHE A 315 -12.16 -0.40 6.72
N PRO A 316 -12.61 0.16 7.86
CA PRO A 316 -13.04 1.55 7.98
C PRO A 316 -11.87 2.53 8.19
N SER A 317 -10.70 2.25 7.60
CA SER A 317 -9.50 3.04 7.82
C SER A 317 -9.68 4.49 7.38
N LEU A 318 -9.40 5.43 8.28
CA LEU A 318 -9.49 6.88 8.03
C LEU A 318 -8.35 7.37 7.12
N ARG A 319 -7.26 6.63 7.08
CA ARG A 319 -6.08 6.94 6.29
C ARG A 319 -5.21 5.70 6.10
N ASP A 320 -5.11 5.24 4.87
CA ASP A 320 -4.22 4.16 4.47
C ASP A 320 -3.60 4.49 3.11
N GLY A 321 -2.28 4.30 2.98
CA GLY A 321 -1.57 4.61 1.72
C GLY A 321 -1.84 3.57 0.65
N GLY A 322 -1.67 2.31 0.99
CA GLY A 322 -1.70 1.21 0.04
C GLY A 322 -2.84 0.21 0.21
N GLY A 323 -3.34 -0.01 1.44
CA GLY A 323 -4.43 -0.96 1.68
C GLY A 323 -4.16 -2.40 1.26
N ALA A 324 -2.95 -2.93 1.49
CA ALA A 324 -2.54 -4.29 1.05
C ALA A 324 -3.55 -5.37 1.46
N VAL A 325 -4.00 -5.31 2.70
CA VAL A 325 -4.95 -6.29 3.25
C VAL A 325 -6.31 -6.28 2.52
N VAL A 326 -6.68 -5.16 1.89
CA VAL A 326 -7.89 -5.07 1.06
C VAL A 326 -7.71 -5.89 -0.22
N VAL A 327 -6.55 -5.78 -0.87
CA VAL A 327 -6.22 -6.61 -2.05
C VAL A 327 -6.15 -8.09 -1.68
N GLU A 328 -5.63 -8.41 -0.49
CA GLU A 328 -5.60 -9.76 0.05
C GLU A 328 -7.01 -10.33 0.30
N ALA A 329 -7.92 -9.52 0.86
CA ALA A 329 -9.32 -9.91 1.05
C ALA A 329 -10.01 -10.16 -0.31
N MET A 330 -9.82 -9.26 -1.27
CA MET A 330 -10.33 -9.42 -2.63
C MET A 330 -9.81 -10.71 -3.29
N ALA A 331 -8.52 -11.00 -3.18
CA ALA A 331 -7.90 -12.20 -3.73
C ALA A 331 -8.45 -13.51 -3.12
N ASN A 332 -8.95 -13.45 -1.89
CA ASN A 332 -9.62 -14.57 -1.23
C ASN A 332 -11.15 -14.61 -1.47
N GLY A 333 -11.66 -13.81 -2.42
CA GLY A 333 -13.09 -13.78 -2.75
C GLY A 333 -13.97 -13.17 -1.65
N LEU A 334 -13.39 -12.36 -0.77
CA LEU A 334 -14.11 -11.73 0.33
C LEU A 334 -14.50 -10.30 -0.08
N PRO A 335 -15.80 -9.97 -0.22
CA PRO A 335 -16.23 -8.63 -0.56
C PRO A 335 -15.87 -7.64 0.55
N VAL A 336 -15.54 -6.41 0.16
CA VAL A 336 -14.98 -5.41 1.06
C VAL A 336 -15.99 -4.30 1.35
N VAL A 337 -16.10 -3.91 2.62
CA VAL A 337 -16.74 -2.64 3.04
C VAL A 337 -15.64 -1.73 3.61
N CYS A 338 -15.44 -0.57 2.98
CA CYS A 338 -14.41 0.38 3.40
C CYS A 338 -14.87 1.84 3.26
N LEU A 339 -14.06 2.78 3.73
CA LEU A 339 -14.24 4.19 3.39
C LEU A 339 -13.67 4.49 1.99
N ASP A 340 -14.29 5.43 1.27
CA ASP A 340 -13.77 5.92 -0.02
C ASP A 340 -12.62 6.91 0.19
N VAL A 341 -11.54 6.43 0.83
CA VAL A 341 -10.31 7.19 1.12
C VAL A 341 -9.07 6.32 0.92
N GLY A 342 -7.99 6.94 0.47
CA GLY A 342 -6.68 6.32 0.32
C GLY A 342 -6.65 5.08 -0.58
N GLY A 343 -5.79 4.13 -0.22
CA GLY A 343 -5.65 2.86 -0.93
C GLY A 343 -6.93 2.02 -0.96
N PRO A 344 -7.63 1.80 0.17
CA PRO A 344 -8.90 1.08 0.18
C PRO A 344 -9.93 1.65 -0.80
N GLY A 345 -10.14 2.98 -0.80
CA GLY A 345 -11.03 3.66 -1.74
C GLY A 345 -10.58 3.57 -3.19
N PHE A 346 -9.26 3.41 -3.42
CA PHE A 346 -8.68 3.18 -4.74
C PHE A 346 -8.90 1.75 -5.24
N HIS A 347 -8.78 0.74 -4.37
CA HIS A 347 -8.87 -0.66 -4.75
C HIS A 347 -10.29 -1.16 -4.96
N VAL A 348 -11.21 -0.76 -4.07
CA VAL A 348 -12.60 -1.23 -4.12
C VAL A 348 -13.38 -0.47 -5.18
N ARG A 349 -13.96 -1.20 -6.14
CA ARG A 349 -14.87 -0.67 -7.16
C ARG A 349 -16.31 -1.15 -6.92
N GLU A 350 -17.22 -0.52 -7.64
CA GLU A 350 -18.57 -1.04 -7.82
C GLU A 350 -18.49 -2.48 -8.38
N GLY A 351 -19.21 -3.40 -7.74
CA GLY A 351 -19.15 -4.83 -8.05
C GLY A 351 -18.20 -5.64 -7.16
N SER A 352 -17.07 -5.08 -6.67
CA SER A 352 -16.12 -5.81 -5.81
C SER A 352 -16.24 -5.52 -4.32
N GLY A 353 -17.15 -4.62 -3.93
CA GLY A 353 -17.37 -4.20 -2.55
C GLY A 353 -18.18 -2.91 -2.47
N ILE A 354 -18.36 -2.41 -1.26
CA ILE A 354 -19.12 -1.17 -1.01
C ILE A 354 -18.22 -0.15 -0.31
N LYS A 355 -18.14 1.05 -0.91
CA LYS A 355 -17.42 2.18 -0.34
C LYS A 355 -18.39 3.15 0.32
N VAL A 356 -18.05 3.56 1.53
CA VAL A 356 -18.80 4.58 2.27
C VAL A 356 -18.06 5.92 2.17
N ARG A 357 -18.76 6.97 1.76
CA ARG A 357 -18.15 8.31 1.67
C ARG A 357 -17.78 8.81 3.06
N PRO A 358 -16.64 9.46 3.23
CA PRO A 358 -16.30 10.12 4.50
C PRO A 358 -17.31 11.25 4.78
N GLY A 359 -17.58 11.49 6.07
CA GLY A 359 -18.52 12.46 6.56
C GLY A 359 -18.53 12.49 8.09
N ARG A 360 -19.61 12.92 8.69
CA ARG A 360 -19.77 12.88 10.16
C ARG A 360 -19.70 11.43 10.68
N PRO A 361 -19.09 11.16 11.85
CA PRO A 361 -18.89 9.81 12.36
C PRO A 361 -20.17 8.98 12.46
N ASP A 362 -21.28 9.59 12.91
CA ASP A 362 -22.59 8.95 13.01
C ASP A 362 -23.14 8.52 11.63
N VAL A 363 -23.03 9.39 10.63
CA VAL A 363 -23.45 9.10 9.24
C VAL A 363 -22.57 8.00 8.62
N VAL A 364 -21.26 8.04 8.88
CA VAL A 364 -20.34 7.02 8.37
C VAL A 364 -20.61 5.67 9.02
N ALA A 365 -20.83 5.62 10.35
CA ALA A 365 -21.17 4.38 11.04
C ALA A 365 -22.49 3.79 10.53
N ALA A 366 -23.53 4.63 10.32
CA ALA A 366 -24.78 4.20 9.71
C ALA A 366 -24.58 3.70 8.26
N GLY A 367 -23.76 4.38 7.48
CA GLY A 367 -23.41 3.97 6.11
C GLY A 367 -22.70 2.61 6.06
N LEU A 368 -21.74 2.38 6.97
CA LEU A 368 -21.06 1.09 7.12
C LEU A 368 -22.07 -0.01 7.51
N ALA A 369 -22.92 0.26 8.51
CA ALA A 369 -23.95 -0.69 8.92
C ALA A 369 -24.93 -1.00 7.79
N GLY A 370 -25.38 0.01 7.03
CA GLY A 370 -26.23 -0.18 5.86
C GLY A 370 -25.57 -1.02 4.77
N ALA A 371 -24.28 -0.80 4.48
CA ALA A 371 -23.51 -1.62 3.54
C ALA A 371 -23.42 -3.08 4.00
N LEU A 372 -23.14 -3.30 5.28
CA LEU A 372 -23.09 -4.64 5.88
C LEU A 372 -24.48 -5.30 5.89
N GLY A 373 -25.54 -4.54 6.18
CA GLY A 373 -26.93 -5.01 6.15
C GLY A 373 -27.36 -5.50 4.75
N ARG A 374 -26.91 -4.85 3.68
CA ARG A 374 -27.15 -5.34 2.31
C ARG A 374 -26.56 -6.72 2.07
N PHE A 375 -25.36 -6.98 2.59
CA PHE A 375 -24.70 -8.29 2.49
C PHE A 375 -25.37 -9.33 3.40
N TRP A 376 -25.93 -8.91 4.53
CA TRP A 376 -26.72 -9.79 5.40
C TRP A 376 -28.02 -10.23 4.72
N CYS A 377 -28.76 -9.29 4.13
CA CYS A 377 -30.06 -9.54 3.52
C CYS A 377 -29.97 -10.24 2.15
N ASP A 378 -28.85 -10.08 1.41
CA ASP A 378 -28.66 -10.68 0.08
C ASP A 378 -27.37 -11.50 0.02
N PRO A 379 -27.42 -12.80 0.36
CA PRO A 379 -26.27 -13.71 0.19
C PRO A 379 -25.79 -13.78 -1.26
N GLY A 380 -26.68 -13.67 -2.24
CA GLY A 380 -26.35 -13.68 -3.66
C GLY A 380 -25.50 -12.48 -4.08
N LEU A 381 -25.78 -11.28 -3.54
CA LEU A 381 -24.97 -10.09 -3.72
C LEU A 381 -23.56 -10.30 -3.16
N ARG A 382 -23.47 -10.88 -1.97
CA ARG A 382 -22.20 -11.21 -1.31
C ARG A 382 -21.35 -12.12 -2.17
N ASP A 383 -21.95 -13.18 -2.73
CA ASP A 383 -21.25 -14.14 -3.59
C ASP A 383 -20.81 -13.53 -4.92
N ARG A 384 -21.68 -12.73 -5.55
CA ARG A 384 -21.32 -12.01 -6.79
C ARG A 384 -20.15 -11.06 -6.56
N MET A 385 -20.23 -10.22 -5.53
CA MET A 385 -19.16 -9.25 -5.24
C MET A 385 -17.85 -9.92 -4.80
N GLY A 386 -17.94 -11.06 -4.12
CA GLY A 386 -16.75 -11.86 -3.76
C GLY A 386 -16.05 -12.42 -4.99
N ARG A 387 -16.78 -12.96 -5.96
CA ARG A 387 -16.22 -13.42 -7.24
C ARG A 387 -15.57 -12.28 -8.01
N GLU A 388 -16.29 -11.18 -8.19
CA GLU A 388 -15.79 -9.99 -8.88
C GLU A 388 -14.52 -9.43 -8.22
N ALA A 389 -14.47 -9.41 -6.88
CA ALA A 389 -13.29 -9.00 -6.13
C ALA A 389 -12.09 -9.89 -6.42
N ARG A 390 -12.28 -11.21 -6.46
CA ARG A 390 -11.22 -12.19 -6.78
C ARG A 390 -10.75 -12.06 -8.22
N ASP A 391 -11.68 -11.99 -9.17
CA ASP A 391 -11.35 -11.88 -10.59
C ASP A 391 -10.57 -10.60 -10.88
N ARG A 392 -10.94 -9.52 -10.18
CA ARG A 392 -10.20 -8.28 -10.21
C ARG A 392 -8.82 -8.40 -9.57
N ALA A 393 -8.69 -9.09 -8.44
CA ALA A 393 -7.38 -9.35 -7.83
C ALA A 393 -6.46 -10.11 -8.80
N ALA A 394 -6.98 -11.11 -9.49
CA ALA A 394 -6.25 -11.91 -10.46
C ALA A 394 -5.86 -11.13 -11.74
N SER A 395 -6.78 -10.35 -12.28
CA SER A 395 -6.57 -9.64 -13.55
C SER A 395 -5.77 -8.35 -13.42
N TYR A 396 -5.83 -7.68 -12.25
CA TYR A 396 -5.23 -6.36 -12.08
C TYR A 396 -4.09 -6.32 -11.07
N TYR A 397 -4.17 -7.07 -9.94
CA TYR A 397 -3.21 -7.00 -8.84
C TYR A 397 -2.19 -8.14 -8.81
N ALA A 398 -2.31 -9.16 -9.67
CA ALA A 398 -1.27 -10.18 -9.78
C ALA A 398 0.06 -9.52 -10.21
N TRP A 399 1.17 -9.93 -9.57
CA TRP A 399 2.48 -9.29 -9.80
C TRP A 399 2.89 -9.30 -11.27
N ASP A 400 2.67 -10.39 -11.97
CA ASP A 400 2.96 -10.50 -13.40
C ASP A 400 2.15 -9.50 -14.24
N ARG A 401 0.88 -9.24 -13.89
CA ARG A 401 0.06 -8.20 -14.54
C ARG A 401 0.59 -6.79 -14.27
N LEU A 402 1.05 -6.56 -13.04
CA LEU A 402 1.71 -5.30 -12.71
C LEU A 402 3.05 -5.14 -13.46
N GLY A 403 3.78 -6.24 -13.64
CA GLY A 403 4.99 -6.28 -14.46
C GLY A 403 4.74 -5.93 -15.93
N GLU A 404 3.71 -6.54 -16.55
CA GLU A 404 3.29 -6.23 -17.94
C GLU A 404 2.94 -4.74 -18.10
N ARG A 405 2.18 -4.17 -17.16
CA ARG A 405 1.82 -2.75 -17.17
C ARG A 405 3.04 -1.85 -17.01
N LEU A 406 3.94 -2.22 -16.11
CA LEU A 406 5.17 -1.46 -15.88
C LEU A 406 6.07 -1.47 -17.11
N ARG A 407 6.13 -2.59 -17.84
CA ARG A 407 6.82 -2.69 -19.13
C ARG A 407 6.27 -1.68 -20.14
N GLY A 408 4.94 -1.58 -20.28
CA GLY A 408 4.31 -0.60 -21.17
C GLY A 408 4.65 0.86 -20.78
N ILE A 409 4.72 1.16 -19.49
CA ILE A 409 5.13 2.47 -18.98
C ILE A 409 6.60 2.76 -19.32
N TYR A 410 7.47 1.75 -19.24
CA TYR A 410 8.88 1.90 -19.63
C TYR A 410 9.04 2.12 -21.13
N ASP A 411 8.31 1.37 -21.95
CA ASP A 411 8.32 1.54 -23.41
C ASP A 411 7.91 2.96 -23.82
N ASP A 412 6.88 3.53 -23.16
CA ASP A 412 6.47 4.91 -23.41
C ASP A 412 7.53 5.92 -22.92
N ALA A 413 8.12 5.70 -21.74
CA ALA A 413 9.15 6.58 -21.19
C ALA A 413 10.42 6.59 -22.05
N LEU A 414 10.87 5.43 -22.54
CA LEU A 414 12.01 5.26 -23.43
C LEU A 414 11.78 5.91 -24.81
N ALA A 415 10.54 5.83 -25.29
CA ALA A 415 10.15 6.46 -26.56
C ALA A 415 9.86 7.96 -26.42
N GLY A 416 10.00 8.56 -25.24
CA GLY A 416 9.68 9.97 -24.99
C GLY A 416 8.19 10.30 -25.11
N ARG A 417 7.31 9.31 -25.04
CA ARG A 417 5.86 9.48 -25.10
C ARG A 417 5.26 9.69 -23.70
N PRO A 418 4.13 10.41 -23.57
CA PRO A 418 3.38 10.41 -22.32
C PRO A 418 2.89 8.99 -22.00
N PRO A 419 2.87 8.59 -20.72
CA PRO A 419 2.44 7.26 -20.34
C PRO A 419 0.96 7.04 -20.69
N ARG A 420 0.64 5.85 -21.18
CA ARG A 420 -0.74 5.44 -21.45
C ARG A 420 -1.54 5.48 -20.17
N ARG A 421 -2.70 6.13 -20.22
CA ARG A 421 -3.65 6.11 -19.13
C ARG A 421 -4.51 4.86 -19.26
N GLU A 422 -4.22 3.89 -18.45
CA GLU A 422 -5.14 2.77 -18.27
C GLU A 422 -6.28 3.17 -17.33
N GLU A 423 -7.38 2.44 -17.41
CA GLU A 423 -8.45 2.60 -16.44
C GLU A 423 -7.90 2.42 -15.01
N ARG A 424 -8.40 3.27 -14.11
CA ARG A 424 -8.06 3.13 -12.68
C ARG A 424 -8.41 1.73 -12.20
N PRO A 425 -7.69 1.20 -11.22
CA PRO A 425 -8.01 -0.11 -10.64
C PRO A 425 -9.40 -0.16 -10.03
#